data_e3c22aa61bbbf9825cb3759204694675
#
_entry.id   e3c22aa61bbbf9825cb3759204694675
#
_cell.length_a   1.000
_cell.length_b   1.000
_cell.length_c   1.000
_cell.angle_alpha   90.00
_cell.angle_beta   90.00
_cell.angle_gamma   90.00
#
_symmetry.space_group_name_H-M   'P 1'
#
loop_
_entity.id
_entity.type
_entity.pdbx_description
1 polymer ?
#
loop_
_entity_poly.entity_id
_entity_poly.type
_entity_poly.pdbx_seq_one_letter_code
_entity_poly.pdbx_strand_id
1 'polypeptide(L)'
;LIKTIESAGLSVDDIVASPLATSYSVLTKQQKETGCVMANIGASTVSVVVFEDGLPISLEVFPIGSSHITNDIALGLQIPLDEAEKIKINYGTENTVSKKKLSDIIEARLNDIFEMIENHLKKINRNQVLPAGAILTGSGSNLFSVEEIAKASLKLPAKTGTLMPSNSHSVVITAPSNNLRDQILNDPGWSVALGLCVFGFNNNHYLYESEKTNKGGGSILPTIKKWLHNLLP
;
A
#
# COMPACT_ATOMS: atom_id res chain seq x y z
N LEU A 1 -18.04 -5.10 8.35
CA LEU A 1 -17.47 -5.39 7.02
C LEU A 1 -18.03 -6.70 6.46
N ILE A 2 -17.82 -7.88 7.13
CA ILE A 2 -18.31 -9.19 6.66
C ILE A 2 -19.82 -9.13 6.38
N LYS A 3 -20.62 -8.75 7.39
CA LYS A 3 -22.09 -8.64 7.24
C LYS A 3 -22.53 -7.74 6.07
N THR A 4 -21.77 -6.68 5.78
CA THR A 4 -22.08 -5.77 4.67
C THR A 4 -21.90 -6.45 3.32
N ILE A 5 -20.84 -7.25 3.17
CA ILE A 5 -20.55 -8.00 1.94
C ILE A 5 -21.56 -9.15 1.77
N GLU A 6 -21.84 -9.87 2.85
CA GLU A 6 -22.83 -10.96 2.83
C GLU A 6 -24.24 -10.45 2.54
N SER A 7 -24.62 -9.26 3.02
CA SER A 7 -25.89 -8.61 2.69
C SER A 7 -26.02 -8.25 1.21
N ALA A 8 -24.92 -8.12 0.49
CA ALA A 8 -24.87 -7.95 -0.96
C ALA A 8 -24.93 -9.28 -1.74
N GLY A 9 -25.10 -10.41 -1.06
CA GLY A 9 -25.20 -11.73 -1.67
C GLY A 9 -23.85 -12.37 -2.04
N LEU A 10 -22.77 -11.87 -1.48
CA LEU A 10 -21.40 -12.39 -1.69
C LEU A 10 -20.94 -13.15 -0.45
N SER A 11 -20.13 -14.20 -0.64
CA SER A 11 -19.46 -14.90 0.46
C SER A 11 -18.08 -14.25 0.70
N VAL A 12 -17.66 -14.23 1.97
CA VAL A 12 -16.33 -13.78 2.39
C VAL A 12 -15.48 -15.01 2.68
N ASP A 13 -14.48 -15.27 1.84
CA ASP A 13 -13.57 -16.40 2.00
C ASP A 13 -12.50 -16.11 3.05
N ASP A 14 -11.94 -14.89 3.05
CA ASP A 14 -10.88 -14.48 3.97
C ASP A 14 -10.85 -12.95 4.18
N ILE A 15 -10.11 -12.51 5.20
CA ILE A 15 -9.86 -11.10 5.51
C ILE A 15 -8.37 -10.89 5.65
N VAL A 16 -7.84 -9.94 4.88
CA VAL A 16 -6.44 -9.56 4.93
C VAL A 16 -6.29 -8.07 5.21
N ALA A 17 -5.30 -7.71 6.01
CA ALA A 17 -4.99 -6.30 6.27
C ALA A 17 -4.53 -5.60 4.98
N SER A 18 -5.07 -4.41 4.71
CA SER A 18 -4.78 -3.67 3.47
C SER A 18 -3.28 -3.45 3.18
N PRO A 19 -2.40 -3.15 4.16
CA PRO A 19 -0.96 -3.04 3.86
C PRO A 19 -0.34 -4.37 3.44
N LEU A 20 -0.79 -5.50 4.00
CA LEU A 20 -0.34 -6.83 3.55
C LEU A 20 -0.81 -7.11 2.13
N ALA A 21 -2.10 -6.87 1.84
CA ALA A 21 -2.63 -7.01 0.50
C ALA A 21 -1.82 -6.17 -0.51
N THR A 22 -1.62 -4.88 -0.22
CA THR A 22 -0.83 -3.96 -1.05
C THR A 22 0.58 -4.50 -1.33
N SER A 23 1.20 -5.16 -0.36
CA SER A 23 2.56 -5.69 -0.52
C SER A 23 2.68 -6.77 -1.61
N TYR A 24 1.57 -7.44 -1.96
CA TYR A 24 1.56 -8.43 -3.05
C TYR A 24 1.58 -7.80 -4.44
N SER A 25 1.09 -6.58 -4.58
CA SER A 25 1.04 -5.86 -5.86
C SER A 25 2.18 -4.90 -6.08
N VAL A 26 2.92 -4.50 -5.02
CA VAL A 26 3.89 -3.40 -5.07
C VAL A 26 5.31 -3.85 -4.76
N LEU A 27 5.50 -4.81 -3.84
CA LEU A 27 6.81 -5.23 -3.39
C LEU A 27 7.32 -6.46 -4.13
N THR A 28 8.58 -6.41 -4.56
CA THR A 28 9.29 -7.59 -5.05
C THR A 28 9.71 -8.50 -3.91
N LYS A 29 9.94 -9.78 -4.21
CA LYS A 29 10.49 -10.74 -3.25
C LYS A 29 11.81 -10.26 -2.66
N GLN A 30 12.71 -9.75 -3.51
CA GLN A 30 14.01 -9.23 -3.08
C GLN A 30 13.87 -8.05 -2.09
N GLN A 31 12.93 -7.11 -2.31
CA GLN A 31 12.69 -6.00 -1.37
C GLN A 31 12.24 -6.51 0.00
N LYS A 32 11.35 -7.50 0.03
CA LYS A 32 10.87 -8.12 1.27
C LYS A 32 11.99 -8.85 2.01
N GLU A 33 12.85 -9.58 1.29
CA GLU A 33 13.99 -10.30 1.86
C GLU A 33 15.08 -9.36 2.37
N THR A 34 15.39 -8.31 1.60
CA THR A 34 16.45 -7.35 1.95
C THR A 34 16.07 -6.42 3.12
N GLY A 35 14.79 -6.23 3.36
CA GLY A 35 14.25 -5.33 4.38
C GLY A 35 13.81 -3.98 3.80
N CYS A 36 12.51 -3.69 3.90
CA CYS A 36 11.90 -2.45 3.42
C CYS A 36 10.73 -2.02 4.30
N VAL A 37 10.39 -0.74 4.24
CA VAL A 37 9.11 -0.21 4.69
C VAL A 37 8.26 0.15 3.47
N MET A 38 7.03 -0.30 3.42
CA MET A 38 6.05 0.15 2.44
C MET A 38 5.02 1.04 3.11
N ALA A 39 4.79 2.21 2.55
CA ALA A 39 3.78 3.17 3.01
C ALA A 39 2.72 3.40 1.92
N ASN A 40 1.49 3.02 2.21
CA ASN A 40 0.34 3.31 1.38
C ASN A 40 -0.34 4.59 1.87
N ILE A 41 -0.14 5.69 1.14
CA ILE A 41 -0.68 7.02 1.44
C ILE A 41 -2.05 7.12 0.79
N GLY A 42 -3.09 6.83 1.56
CA GLY A 42 -4.48 6.94 1.13
C GLY A 42 -5.06 8.35 1.36
N ALA A 43 -6.38 8.50 1.17
CA ALA A 43 -7.08 9.76 1.40
C ALA A 43 -7.12 10.13 2.89
N SER A 44 -7.56 9.22 3.77
CA SER A 44 -7.78 9.48 5.19
C SER A 44 -6.78 8.80 6.10
N THR A 45 -6.05 7.80 5.61
CA THR A 45 -5.10 7.00 6.39
C THR A 45 -3.81 6.77 5.62
N VAL A 46 -2.71 6.63 6.37
CA VAL A 46 -1.47 6.05 5.86
C VAL A 46 -1.29 4.71 6.54
N SER A 47 -1.20 3.65 5.77
CA SER A 47 -0.93 2.31 6.29
C SER A 47 0.46 1.85 5.91
N VAL A 48 1.16 1.28 6.89
CA VAL A 48 2.58 0.92 6.79
C VAL A 48 2.74 -0.56 7.09
N VAL A 49 3.61 -1.22 6.35
CA VAL A 49 4.12 -2.55 6.68
C VAL A 49 5.63 -2.58 6.52
N VAL A 50 6.31 -3.19 7.47
CA VAL A 50 7.77 -3.37 7.45
C VAL A 50 8.07 -4.84 7.21
N PHE A 51 8.93 -5.11 6.25
CA PHE A 51 9.40 -6.46 5.92
C PHE A 51 10.89 -6.60 6.24
N GLU A 52 11.26 -7.80 6.72
CA GLU A 52 12.63 -8.25 6.93
C GLU A 52 12.67 -9.77 6.71
N ASP A 53 13.69 -10.30 6.05
CA ASP A 53 13.84 -11.73 5.74
C ASP A 53 12.60 -12.36 5.06
N GLY A 54 11.89 -11.56 4.26
CA GLY A 54 10.67 -11.98 3.56
C GLY A 54 9.40 -11.98 4.41
N LEU A 55 9.48 -11.67 5.70
CA LEU A 55 8.37 -11.70 6.65
C LEU A 55 7.91 -10.28 7.03
N PRO A 56 6.61 -10.04 7.19
CA PRO A 56 6.10 -8.80 7.75
C PRO A 56 6.36 -8.78 9.27
N ILE A 57 7.25 -7.89 9.71
CA ILE A 57 7.62 -7.77 11.13
C ILE A 57 6.81 -6.72 11.89
N SER A 58 6.19 -5.79 11.18
CA SER A 58 5.35 -4.75 11.78
C SER A 58 4.32 -4.23 10.80
N LEU A 59 3.16 -3.82 11.33
CA LEU A 59 2.07 -3.21 10.60
C LEU A 59 1.48 -2.08 11.46
N GLU A 60 1.26 -0.90 10.87
CA GLU A 60 0.68 0.24 11.55
C GLU A 60 -0.25 1.01 10.60
N VAL A 61 -1.29 1.65 11.15
CA VAL A 61 -2.20 2.52 10.40
C VAL A 61 -2.33 3.84 11.13
N PHE A 62 -1.95 4.92 10.46
CA PHE A 62 -2.05 6.28 10.98
C PHE A 62 -3.32 6.96 10.46
N PRO A 63 -4.08 7.68 11.30
CA PRO A 63 -5.29 8.40 10.91
C PRO A 63 -4.95 9.74 10.24
N ILE A 64 -4.07 9.71 9.26
CA ILE A 64 -3.62 10.86 8.46
C ILE A 64 -3.47 10.41 7.01
N GLY A 65 -3.80 11.28 6.06
CA GLY A 65 -3.67 10.97 4.63
C GLY A 65 -3.78 12.22 3.75
N SER A 66 -3.88 12.05 2.46
CA SER A 66 -3.83 13.13 1.47
C SER A 66 -4.99 14.14 1.57
N SER A 67 -6.12 13.77 2.19
CA SER A 67 -7.22 14.71 2.46
C SER A 67 -6.83 15.78 3.50
N HIS A 68 -5.89 15.48 4.39
CA HIS A 68 -5.38 16.46 5.33
C HIS A 68 -4.57 17.55 4.60
N ILE A 69 -3.85 17.18 3.53
CA ILE A 69 -3.17 18.14 2.65
C ILE A 69 -4.19 19.05 1.96
N THR A 70 -5.32 18.51 1.49
CA THR A 70 -6.41 19.28 0.89
C THR A 70 -6.97 20.30 1.89
N ASN A 71 -7.20 19.86 3.13
CA ASN A 71 -7.69 20.73 4.20
C ASN A 71 -6.69 21.86 4.50
N ASP A 72 -5.39 21.56 4.56
CA ASP A 72 -4.35 22.56 4.81
C ASP A 72 -4.25 23.58 3.66
N ILE A 73 -4.39 23.12 2.41
CA ILE A 73 -4.44 23.99 1.24
C ILE A 73 -5.68 24.91 1.32
N ALA A 74 -6.86 24.33 1.61
CA ALA A 74 -8.10 25.11 1.74
C ALA A 74 -7.98 26.20 2.80
N LEU A 75 -7.45 25.88 3.98
CA LEU A 75 -7.22 26.81 5.07
C LEU A 75 -6.12 27.84 4.73
N GLY A 76 -5.00 27.38 4.20
CA GLY A 76 -3.86 28.24 3.90
C GLY A 76 -4.12 29.24 2.77
N LEU A 77 -4.93 28.85 1.78
CA LEU A 77 -5.30 29.71 0.65
C LEU A 77 -6.67 30.38 0.82
N GLN A 78 -7.45 30.00 1.84
CA GLN A 78 -8.81 30.49 2.11
C GLN A 78 -9.77 30.23 0.93
N ILE A 79 -9.76 29.01 0.41
CA ILE A 79 -10.57 28.54 -0.73
C ILE A 79 -11.43 27.33 -0.33
N PRO A 80 -12.49 27.02 -1.08
CA PRO A 80 -13.29 25.82 -0.87
C PRO A 80 -12.47 24.51 -1.03
N LEU A 81 -12.90 23.43 -0.34
CA LEU A 81 -12.22 22.13 -0.35
C LEU A 81 -12.11 21.51 -1.75
N ASP A 82 -13.15 21.64 -2.56
CA ASP A 82 -13.17 21.11 -3.93
C ASP A 82 -12.19 21.85 -4.86
N GLU A 83 -11.97 23.13 -4.63
CA GLU A 83 -10.96 23.91 -5.34
C GLU A 83 -9.55 23.54 -4.84
N ALA A 84 -9.37 23.39 -3.53
CA ALA A 84 -8.10 22.95 -2.92
C ALA A 84 -7.67 21.56 -3.43
N GLU A 85 -8.63 20.61 -3.58
CA GLU A 85 -8.36 19.30 -4.14
C GLU A 85 -7.88 19.37 -5.59
N LYS A 86 -8.53 20.19 -6.43
CA LYS A 86 -8.11 20.41 -7.82
C LYS A 86 -6.70 21.01 -7.90
N ILE A 87 -6.40 21.99 -7.05
CA ILE A 87 -5.07 22.60 -6.98
C ILE A 87 -4.02 21.57 -6.54
N LYS A 88 -4.33 20.74 -5.56
CA LYS A 88 -3.44 19.66 -5.10
C LYS A 88 -3.13 18.66 -6.21
N ILE A 89 -4.16 18.19 -6.94
CA ILE A 89 -4.00 17.21 -8.03
C ILE A 89 -3.17 17.80 -9.19
N ASN A 90 -3.41 19.06 -9.51
CA ASN A 90 -2.71 19.76 -10.60
C ASN A 90 -1.38 20.41 -10.15
N TYR A 91 -0.95 20.16 -8.90
CA TYR A 91 0.28 20.72 -8.39
C TYR A 91 1.48 20.27 -9.25
N GLY A 92 2.23 21.25 -9.71
CA GLY A 92 3.36 21.03 -10.62
C GLY A 92 3.04 21.22 -12.11
N THR A 93 1.76 21.23 -12.52
CA THR A 93 1.35 21.39 -13.93
C THR A 93 0.76 22.75 -14.25
N GLU A 94 0.13 23.45 -13.30
CA GLU A 94 -0.53 24.73 -13.50
C GLU A 94 0.13 25.90 -12.71
N ASN A 95 0.06 27.10 -13.27
CA ASN A 95 0.76 28.30 -12.77
C ASN A 95 -0.13 29.28 -11.99
N THR A 96 -1.31 28.88 -11.51
CA THR A 96 -2.37 29.78 -11.03
C THR A 96 -2.25 30.25 -9.58
N VAL A 97 -1.42 29.60 -8.75
CA VAL A 97 -1.22 29.92 -7.33
C VAL A 97 0.27 30.12 -7.05
N SER A 98 0.60 30.92 -6.01
CA SER A 98 1.99 31.02 -5.53
C SER A 98 2.57 29.65 -5.24
N LYS A 99 3.35 29.12 -6.20
CA LYS A 99 3.97 27.78 -6.14
C LYS A 99 4.69 27.56 -4.81
N LYS A 100 5.37 28.60 -4.29
CA LYS A 100 6.09 28.51 -3.02
C LYS A 100 5.15 28.24 -1.85
N LYS A 101 4.07 29.02 -1.71
CA LYS A 101 3.13 28.83 -0.60
C LYS A 101 2.46 27.46 -0.64
N LEU A 102 2.10 27.00 -1.82
CA LEU A 102 1.50 25.68 -2.00
C LEU A 102 2.49 24.55 -1.68
N SER A 103 3.76 24.68 -2.13
CA SER A 103 4.84 23.77 -1.78
C SER A 103 5.03 23.69 -0.27
N ASP A 104 5.15 24.83 0.40
CA ASP A 104 5.38 24.90 1.84
C ASP A 104 4.25 24.18 2.63
N ILE A 105 2.99 24.32 2.19
CA ILE A 105 1.84 23.66 2.82
C ILE A 105 1.90 22.14 2.62
N ILE A 106 2.14 21.69 1.38
CA ILE A 106 2.20 20.26 1.04
C ILE A 106 3.37 19.60 1.77
N GLU A 107 4.55 20.21 1.73
CA GLU A 107 5.76 19.72 2.38
C GLU A 107 5.59 19.61 3.89
N ALA A 108 4.96 20.59 4.54
CA ALA A 108 4.70 20.55 5.98
C ALA A 108 3.87 19.30 6.35
N ARG A 109 2.77 19.03 5.63
CA ARG A 109 1.93 17.87 5.92
C ARG A 109 2.60 16.53 5.56
N LEU A 110 3.37 16.48 4.48
CA LEU A 110 4.14 15.29 4.14
C LEU A 110 5.22 14.99 5.19
N ASN A 111 5.87 16.03 5.72
CA ASN A 111 6.81 15.87 6.83
C ASN A 111 6.14 15.30 8.08
N ASP A 112 4.94 15.78 8.45
CA ASP A 112 4.17 15.17 9.56
C ASP A 112 3.90 13.67 9.33
N ILE A 113 3.50 13.30 8.11
CA ILE A 113 3.26 11.90 7.74
C ILE A 113 4.54 11.07 7.90
N PHE A 114 5.66 11.54 7.35
CA PHE A 114 6.92 10.80 7.41
C PHE A 114 7.54 10.79 8.80
N GLU A 115 7.31 11.82 9.62
CA GLU A 115 7.71 11.81 11.02
C GLU A 115 6.97 10.71 11.82
N MET A 116 5.67 10.52 11.58
CA MET A 116 4.92 9.43 12.19
C MET A 116 5.49 8.07 11.79
N ILE A 117 5.85 7.88 10.51
CA ILE A 117 6.48 6.66 10.02
C ILE A 117 7.87 6.47 10.66
N GLU A 118 8.69 7.52 10.70
CA GLU A 118 10.02 7.48 11.34
C GLU A 118 9.94 7.10 12.81
N ASN A 119 8.99 7.70 13.53
CA ASN A 119 8.75 7.39 14.94
C ASN A 119 8.32 5.93 15.14
N HIS A 120 7.50 5.38 14.25
CA HIS A 120 7.16 3.96 14.27
C HIS A 120 8.41 3.08 14.01
N LEU A 121 9.22 3.42 13.00
CA LEU A 121 10.47 2.69 12.72
C LEU A 121 11.45 2.74 13.90
N LYS A 122 11.57 3.87 14.59
CA LYS A 122 12.35 4.01 15.83
C LYS A 122 11.83 3.08 16.92
N LYS A 123 10.50 3.03 17.13
CA LYS A 123 9.84 2.20 18.13
C LYS A 123 10.13 0.70 17.94
N ILE A 124 10.26 0.25 16.70
CA ILE A 124 10.58 -1.15 16.39
C ILE A 124 12.07 -1.38 16.13
N ASN A 125 12.93 -0.39 16.38
CA ASN A 125 14.38 -0.41 16.13
C ASN A 125 14.76 -0.72 14.66
N ARG A 126 14.02 -0.14 13.71
CA ARG A 126 14.26 -0.32 12.26
C ARG A 126 14.47 0.99 11.50
N ASN A 127 14.65 2.12 12.22
CA ASN A 127 14.91 3.37 11.54
C ASN A 127 16.31 3.39 10.93
N GLN A 128 16.41 3.82 9.65
CA GLN A 128 17.63 3.95 8.86
C GLN A 128 18.42 2.63 8.62
N VAL A 129 17.81 1.47 8.91
CA VAL A 129 18.46 0.14 8.77
C VAL A 129 17.71 -0.79 7.82
N LEU A 130 16.90 -0.25 6.94
CA LEU A 130 16.17 -1.00 5.92
C LEU A 130 16.82 -0.81 4.54
N PRO A 131 17.65 -1.76 4.06
CA PRO A 131 18.48 -1.55 2.88
C PRO A 131 17.69 -1.35 1.57
N ALA A 132 16.51 -1.98 1.44
CA ALA A 132 15.65 -1.77 0.28
C ALA A 132 14.82 -0.47 0.37
N GLY A 133 14.92 0.27 1.50
CA GLY A 133 14.37 1.61 1.68
C GLY A 133 12.87 1.65 1.89
N ALA A 134 12.29 2.81 1.58
CA ALA A 134 10.86 3.11 1.66
C ALA A 134 10.22 3.01 0.26
N ILE A 135 9.14 2.24 0.17
CA ILE A 135 8.36 2.09 -1.05
C ILE A 135 7.01 2.78 -0.80
N LEU A 136 6.74 3.83 -1.56
CA LEU A 136 5.53 4.64 -1.44
C LEU A 136 4.48 4.16 -2.43
N THR A 137 3.23 4.13 -2.02
CA THR A 137 2.10 3.77 -2.89
C THR A 137 0.80 4.42 -2.41
N GLY A 138 -0.32 4.16 -3.10
CA GLY A 138 -1.58 4.83 -2.86
C GLY A 138 -1.67 6.17 -3.61
N SER A 139 -2.86 6.73 -3.73
CA SER A 139 -3.08 7.96 -4.53
C SER A 139 -2.27 9.16 -4.03
N GLY A 140 -1.95 9.22 -2.73
CA GLY A 140 -1.09 10.26 -2.15
C GLY A 140 0.37 10.16 -2.58
N SER A 141 0.84 9.04 -3.10
CA SER A 141 2.21 8.91 -3.63
C SER A 141 2.40 9.56 -5.01
N ASN A 142 1.34 10.03 -5.65
CA ASN A 142 1.41 10.79 -6.89
C ASN A 142 1.75 12.28 -6.67
N LEU A 143 1.84 12.72 -5.42
CA LEU A 143 2.19 14.10 -5.11
C LEU A 143 3.63 14.42 -5.53
N PHE A 144 3.79 15.60 -6.10
CA PHE A 144 5.11 16.10 -6.50
C PHE A 144 6.05 16.16 -5.28
N SER A 145 7.31 15.80 -5.47
CA SER A 145 8.37 15.77 -4.44
C SER A 145 8.14 14.81 -3.26
N VAL A 146 7.14 13.93 -3.28
CA VAL A 146 6.89 13.00 -2.19
C VAL A 146 8.09 12.08 -1.89
N GLU A 147 8.80 11.64 -2.93
CA GLU A 147 9.99 10.78 -2.80
C GLU A 147 11.16 11.52 -2.14
N GLU A 148 11.40 12.78 -2.54
CA GLU A 148 12.47 13.62 -2.00
C GLU A 148 12.22 13.91 -0.51
N ILE A 149 10.98 14.25 -0.15
CA ILE A 149 10.59 14.51 1.23
C ILE A 149 10.72 13.23 2.06
N ALA A 150 10.26 12.09 1.54
CA ALA A 150 10.41 10.79 2.20
C ALA A 150 11.89 10.43 2.44
N LYS A 151 12.76 10.64 1.44
CA LYS A 151 14.22 10.41 1.58
C LYS A 151 14.83 11.28 2.67
N ALA A 152 14.46 12.56 2.71
CA ALA A 152 14.98 13.51 3.68
C ALA A 152 14.54 13.17 5.11
N SER A 153 13.24 12.88 5.30
CA SER A 153 12.65 12.62 6.63
C SER A 153 13.06 11.26 7.17
N LEU A 154 12.94 10.17 6.37
CA LEU A 154 13.22 8.81 6.81
C LEU A 154 14.72 8.46 6.80
N LYS A 155 15.54 9.25 6.09
CA LYS A 155 16.96 8.96 5.84
C LYS A 155 17.18 7.56 5.24
N LEU A 156 16.25 7.14 4.40
CA LEU A 156 16.25 5.90 3.64
C LEU A 156 16.12 6.23 2.16
N PRO A 157 16.64 5.41 1.24
CA PRO A 157 16.22 5.46 -0.15
C PRO A 157 14.69 5.38 -0.23
N ALA A 158 14.05 6.25 -0.98
CA ALA A 158 12.59 6.21 -1.13
C ALA A 158 12.22 6.32 -2.60
N LYS A 159 11.21 5.56 -3.01
CA LYS A 159 10.65 5.60 -4.36
C LYS A 159 9.18 5.19 -4.36
N THR A 160 8.46 5.66 -5.34
CA THR A 160 7.11 5.17 -5.62
C THR A 160 7.17 3.76 -6.21
N GLY A 161 6.36 2.88 -5.65
CA GLY A 161 6.24 1.50 -6.11
C GLY A 161 5.38 1.42 -7.36
N THR A 162 5.85 0.69 -8.35
CA THR A 162 5.05 0.34 -9.54
C THR A 162 4.17 -0.85 -9.24
N LEU A 163 2.92 -0.83 -9.73
CA LEU A 163 2.05 -1.99 -9.63
C LEU A 163 2.59 -3.10 -10.53
N MET A 164 2.98 -4.20 -9.91
CA MET A 164 3.39 -5.40 -10.61
C MET A 164 2.35 -6.49 -10.34
N PRO A 165 1.69 -7.03 -11.35
CA PRO A 165 0.98 -8.28 -11.18
C PRO A 165 2.03 -9.34 -10.88
N SER A 166 2.19 -9.60 -9.61
CA SER A 166 3.14 -10.47 -8.90
C SER A 166 4.15 -11.30 -9.74
N ASN A 167 5.30 -11.56 -9.14
CA ASN A 167 6.28 -12.58 -9.59
C ASN A 167 5.72 -14.03 -9.62
N SER A 168 4.45 -14.26 -9.40
CA SER A 168 3.76 -15.52 -9.58
C SER A 168 3.13 -15.58 -10.97
N HIS A 169 3.49 -16.58 -11.70
CA HIS A 169 3.36 -16.88 -13.13
C HIS A 169 1.97 -16.78 -13.77
N SER A 170 0.95 -16.16 -13.16
CA SER A 170 -0.42 -16.42 -13.60
C SER A 170 -1.44 -15.28 -13.48
N VAL A 171 -1.14 -14.15 -12.88
CA VAL A 171 -2.13 -13.05 -12.83
C VAL A 171 -1.98 -12.16 -14.06
N VAL A 172 -2.75 -12.45 -15.09
CA VAL A 172 -2.89 -11.59 -16.26
C VAL A 172 -4.06 -10.66 -16.01
N ILE A 173 -3.79 -9.35 -15.91
CA ILE A 173 -4.86 -8.36 -15.89
C ILE A 173 -5.42 -8.26 -17.31
N THR A 174 -6.57 -8.86 -17.52
CA THR A 174 -7.37 -8.69 -18.73
C THR A 174 -8.33 -7.53 -18.50
N ALA A 175 -8.15 -6.45 -19.22
CA ALA A 175 -9.10 -5.34 -19.25
C ALA A 175 -9.76 -5.27 -20.65
N PRO A 176 -10.97 -4.70 -20.77
CA PRO A 176 -11.66 -4.54 -22.05
C PRO A 176 -10.88 -3.75 -23.09
N SER A 177 -9.90 -2.96 -22.66
CA SER A 177 -8.97 -2.25 -23.56
C SER A 177 -7.57 -2.16 -22.93
N ASN A 178 -6.54 -2.11 -23.75
CA ASN A 178 -5.16 -1.90 -23.29
C ASN A 178 -5.02 -0.57 -22.54
N ASN A 179 -5.74 0.47 -22.94
CA ASN A 179 -5.74 1.77 -22.27
C ASN A 179 -6.22 1.68 -20.80
N LEU A 180 -7.30 0.95 -20.53
CA LEU A 180 -7.79 0.76 -19.17
C LEU A 180 -6.80 -0.06 -18.31
N ARG A 181 -6.16 -1.08 -18.90
CA ARG A 181 -5.12 -1.85 -18.24
C ARG A 181 -3.94 -0.97 -17.83
N ASP A 182 -3.45 -0.14 -18.76
CA ASP A 182 -2.32 0.74 -18.51
C ASP A 182 -2.67 1.82 -17.48
N GLN A 183 -3.89 2.34 -17.48
CA GLN A 183 -4.38 3.25 -16.45
C GLN A 183 -4.36 2.61 -15.06
N ILE A 184 -4.86 1.38 -14.92
CA ILE A 184 -4.83 0.66 -13.65
C ILE A 184 -3.41 0.40 -13.17
N LEU A 185 -2.52 -0.06 -14.06
CA LEU A 185 -1.14 -0.40 -13.70
C LEU A 185 -0.27 0.81 -13.36
N ASN A 186 -0.60 1.97 -13.90
CA ASN A 186 0.15 3.20 -13.65
C ASN A 186 -0.42 4.06 -12.49
N ASP A 187 -1.58 3.69 -11.94
CA ASP A 187 -2.17 4.42 -10.81
C ASP A 187 -1.99 3.64 -9.49
N PRO A 188 -1.10 4.10 -8.59
CA PRO A 188 -0.86 3.46 -7.30
C PRO A 188 -2.10 3.41 -6.39
N GLY A 189 -3.18 4.14 -6.70
CA GLY A 189 -4.46 4.03 -6.02
C GLY A 189 -5.11 2.64 -6.11
N TRP A 190 -4.76 1.85 -7.13
CA TRP A 190 -5.24 0.48 -7.32
C TRP A 190 -4.46 -0.58 -6.54
N SER A 191 -3.42 -0.19 -5.81
CA SER A 191 -2.49 -1.12 -5.15
C SER A 191 -3.16 -2.11 -4.20
N VAL A 192 -4.14 -1.68 -3.40
CA VAL A 192 -4.88 -2.55 -2.47
C VAL A 192 -5.76 -3.54 -3.23
N ALA A 193 -6.54 -3.06 -4.19
CA ALA A 193 -7.47 -3.90 -4.96
C ALA A 193 -6.72 -4.98 -5.76
N LEU A 194 -5.64 -4.59 -6.43
CA LEU A 194 -4.80 -5.53 -7.17
C LEU A 194 -4.11 -6.52 -6.22
N GLY A 195 -3.63 -6.04 -5.07
CA GLY A 195 -3.01 -6.89 -4.05
C GLY A 195 -3.98 -7.94 -3.49
N LEU A 196 -5.25 -7.58 -3.27
CA LEU A 196 -6.30 -8.52 -2.87
C LEU A 196 -6.55 -9.58 -3.93
N CYS A 197 -6.61 -9.20 -5.21
CA CYS A 197 -6.75 -10.15 -6.32
C CYS A 197 -5.58 -11.14 -6.36
N VAL A 198 -4.34 -10.64 -6.22
CA VAL A 198 -3.13 -11.49 -6.18
C VAL A 198 -3.13 -12.42 -4.97
N PHE A 199 -3.51 -11.92 -3.80
CA PHE A 199 -3.61 -12.72 -2.58
C PHE A 199 -4.65 -13.83 -2.73
N GLY A 200 -5.86 -13.51 -3.18
CA GLY A 200 -6.93 -14.49 -3.40
C GLY A 200 -6.56 -15.54 -4.43
N PHE A 201 -5.93 -15.14 -5.54
CA PHE A 201 -5.45 -16.07 -6.55
C PHE A 201 -4.41 -17.06 -6.01
N ASN A 202 -3.43 -16.57 -5.27
CA ASN A 202 -2.39 -17.41 -4.69
C ASN A 202 -2.96 -18.39 -3.66
N ASN A 203 -3.91 -17.97 -2.83
CA ASN A 203 -4.54 -18.84 -1.83
C ASN A 203 -5.47 -19.88 -2.45
N ASN A 204 -6.23 -19.54 -3.48
CA ASN A 204 -7.09 -20.48 -4.19
C ASN A 204 -6.30 -21.56 -4.94
N HIS A 205 -5.09 -21.27 -5.39
CA HIS A 205 -4.24 -22.28 -6.03
C HIS A 205 -3.87 -23.41 -5.04
N TYR A 206 -3.62 -23.08 -3.76
CA TYR A 206 -3.38 -24.09 -2.72
C TYR A 206 -4.64 -24.91 -2.41
N LEU A 207 -5.83 -24.33 -2.45
CA LEU A 207 -7.09 -25.04 -2.23
C LEU A 207 -7.38 -26.02 -3.39
N TYR A 208 -7.13 -25.58 -4.63
CA TYR A 208 -7.36 -26.42 -5.81
C TYR A 208 -6.38 -27.59 -5.95
N GLU A 209 -5.13 -27.43 -5.53
CA GLU A 209 -4.16 -28.54 -5.44
C GLU A 209 -4.50 -29.49 -4.28
N SER A 210 -4.96 -28.98 -3.15
CA SER A 210 -5.38 -29.82 -2.02
C SER A 210 -6.62 -30.66 -2.34
N GLU A 211 -7.56 -30.17 -3.14
CA GLU A 211 -8.72 -30.92 -3.62
C GLU A 211 -8.34 -32.02 -4.64
N LYS A 212 -7.34 -31.79 -5.49
CA LYS A 212 -6.83 -32.80 -6.40
C LYS A 212 -6.13 -33.99 -5.69
N THR A 213 -5.48 -33.68 -4.56
CA THR A 213 -4.82 -34.74 -3.74
C THR A 213 -5.81 -35.45 -2.80
N ASN A 214 -7.00 -34.91 -2.57
CA ASN A 214 -7.98 -35.39 -1.59
C ASN A 214 -9.15 -36.17 -2.21
N LYS A 215 -9.03 -36.71 -3.44
CA LYS A 215 -9.94 -37.75 -3.93
C LYS A 215 -9.69 -39.15 -3.29
N GLY A 216 -8.91 -39.19 -2.23
CA GLY A 216 -8.80 -40.30 -1.30
C GLY A 216 -9.04 -39.80 0.12
N GLY A 217 -10.19 -40.15 0.69
CA GLY A 217 -10.73 -39.63 1.95
C GLY A 217 -9.73 -39.42 3.08
N GLY A 218 -9.73 -38.21 3.68
CA GLY A 218 -8.93 -37.93 4.86
C GLY A 218 -9.02 -36.47 5.31
N SER A 219 -9.53 -36.31 6.48
CA SER A 219 -9.71 -35.20 7.43
C SER A 219 -8.93 -33.88 7.20
N ILE A 220 -9.62 -32.76 7.53
CA ILE A 220 -9.19 -31.35 7.52
C ILE A 220 -8.05 -31.03 8.53
N LEU A 221 -7.65 -31.98 9.35
CA LEU A 221 -6.64 -31.86 10.41
C LEU A 221 -5.17 -31.56 9.99
N PRO A 222 -4.68 -31.92 8.77
CA PRO A 222 -3.28 -31.66 8.43
C PRO A 222 -2.95 -30.19 8.16
N THR A 223 -3.91 -29.41 7.66
CA THR A 223 -3.68 -28.00 7.23
C THR A 223 -3.51 -27.08 8.44
N ILE A 224 -4.32 -27.28 9.48
CA ILE A 224 -4.23 -26.51 10.73
C ILE A 224 -2.93 -26.86 11.48
N LYS A 225 -2.49 -28.12 11.44
CA LYS A 225 -1.23 -28.56 12.08
C LYS A 225 0.01 -27.98 11.41
N LYS A 226 0.02 -27.83 10.08
CA LYS A 226 1.10 -27.20 9.34
C LYS A 226 1.17 -25.69 9.60
N TRP A 227 0.04 -25.02 9.69
CA TRP A 227 -0.05 -23.60 9.99
C TRP A 227 0.44 -23.28 11.42
N LEU A 228 0.04 -24.10 12.38
CA LEU A 228 0.50 -24.01 13.78
C LEU A 228 2.00 -24.33 13.95
N HIS A 229 2.55 -25.25 13.12
CA HIS A 229 3.98 -25.59 13.20
C HIS A 229 4.91 -24.48 12.68
N ASN A 230 4.42 -23.63 11.80
CA ASN A 230 5.16 -22.47 11.28
C ASN A 230 5.01 -21.20 12.15
N LEU A 231 4.23 -21.26 13.23
CA LEU A 231 3.97 -20.16 14.18
C LEU A 231 4.67 -20.32 15.54
N LEU A 232 5.28 -21.48 15.78
CA LEU A 232 6.03 -21.74 17.01
C LEU A 232 7.53 -21.77 16.70
N PRO A 233 8.35 -20.99 17.46
CA PRO A 233 9.79 -20.97 17.30
C PRO A 233 10.45 -22.33 17.52
#